data_ef6da3a541b1646c4aa726eb5b72ff7a
#
_entry.id   ef6da3a541b1646c4aa726eb5b72ff7a
#
_cell.length_a   1.000
_cell.length_b   1.000
_cell.length_c   1.000
_cell.angle_alpha   90.00
_cell.angle_beta   90.00
_cell.angle_gamma   90.00
#
_symmetry.space_group_name_H-M   'P 1'
#
loop_
_entity.id
_entity.type
_entity.pdbx_description
1 polymer ?
#
loop_
_entity_poly.entity_id
_entity_poly.type
_entity_poly.pdbx_seq_one_letter_code
_entity_poly.pdbx_strand_id
1 'polypeptide(L)'
;MKIKSLLVLSALFPLMICCTSKEELTELPSPEAVNQEIIDEDEGLDADSGRMLAPSGTGWNKYTIKEGVTYYTFSGTDAISSGKQHVFVIDVDLNSSYTVKMTYSSPSLATSAAHKKYNSVATMNAGYEVASIYIRDNGQIRSDLPALTIGDSGVPNWKSEAAFIRKADGTISIKKGAALIRPYAVPANINNAISTLRTAYENTTAEDIISSAPLLIENKKSTPGETFVNTKIKLDGLNGENPHRHQGLQQPRSAIALTADNHFIMIVVDGRNPGVSDGMTARELALFLKKWFKPQSALNMDGGGSSTLCVAGKGNSQTNVVNSPCNDNGAERKRLTHFIVVPK
;
A
#
# COMPACT_ATOMS: atom_id res chain seq x y z
N MET A 1 3.37 -40.94 -82.49
CA MET A 1 3.16 -39.59 -82.14
C MET A 1 1.67 -39.41 -81.86
N LYS A 2 1.30 -39.45 -80.58
CA LYS A 2 -0.10 -39.38 -80.17
C LYS A 2 -0.19 -38.35 -79.05
N ILE A 3 -0.94 -37.33 -79.33
CA ILE A 3 -1.37 -36.27 -78.45
C ILE A 3 -2.42 -36.84 -77.51
N LYS A 4 -2.24 -36.77 -76.17
CA LYS A 4 -3.28 -37.09 -75.23
C LYS A 4 -3.72 -35.83 -74.53
N SER A 5 -4.98 -35.55 -74.66
CA SER A 5 -5.73 -34.51 -74.02
C SER A 5 -5.74 -34.64 -72.50
N LEU A 6 -5.56 -33.55 -71.81
CA LEU A 6 -5.68 -33.47 -70.36
C LEU A 6 -7.04 -32.82 -70.05
N LEU A 7 -7.90 -33.57 -69.42
CA LEU A 7 -9.19 -33.06 -68.89
C LEU A 7 -8.87 -32.24 -67.61
N VAL A 8 -9.37 -31.03 -67.64
CA VAL A 8 -9.40 -30.17 -66.44
C VAL A 8 -10.70 -30.42 -65.71
N LEU A 9 -10.61 -31.01 -64.54
CA LEU A 9 -11.74 -31.22 -63.63
C LEU A 9 -11.83 -30.00 -62.67
N SER A 10 -12.82 -29.16 -62.85
CA SER A 10 -13.13 -28.04 -62.00
C SER A 10 -13.83 -28.55 -60.72
N ALA A 11 -13.11 -28.52 -59.60
CA ALA A 11 -13.69 -28.75 -58.29
C ALA A 11 -14.25 -27.43 -57.77
N LEU A 12 -15.60 -27.34 -57.67
CA LEU A 12 -16.28 -26.30 -56.93
C LEU A 12 -16.03 -26.55 -55.42
N PHE A 13 -15.30 -25.63 -54.78
CA PHE A 13 -15.27 -25.53 -53.31
C PHE A 13 -16.44 -24.62 -52.89
N PRO A 14 -17.27 -25.06 -51.94
CA PRO A 14 -18.23 -24.16 -51.34
C PRO A 14 -17.52 -23.15 -50.46
N LEU A 15 -17.78 -21.85 -50.66
CA LEU A 15 -17.42 -20.79 -49.75
C LEU A 15 -18.11 -21.05 -48.40
N MET A 16 -17.39 -21.51 -47.43
CA MET A 16 -17.80 -21.35 -46.02
C MET A 16 -17.71 -19.86 -45.67
N ILE A 17 -18.84 -19.24 -45.55
CA ILE A 17 -18.99 -17.92 -44.91
C ILE A 17 -18.71 -18.15 -43.43
N CYS A 18 -17.49 -17.85 -42.99
CA CYS A 18 -17.15 -17.74 -41.58
C CYS A 18 -17.83 -16.46 -41.08
N CYS A 19 -18.96 -16.60 -40.39
CA CYS A 19 -19.49 -15.54 -39.54
C CYS A 19 -18.47 -15.24 -38.47
N THR A 20 -17.61 -14.27 -38.72
CA THR A 20 -16.89 -13.59 -37.64
C THR A 20 -17.94 -12.78 -36.88
N SER A 21 -18.36 -13.32 -35.73
CA SER A 21 -19.00 -12.51 -34.71
C SER A 21 -18.02 -11.39 -34.38
N LYS A 22 -18.32 -10.16 -34.78
CA LYS A 22 -17.73 -8.99 -34.17
C LYS A 22 -18.10 -9.07 -32.69
N GLU A 23 -17.16 -9.50 -31.84
CA GLU A 23 -17.23 -9.15 -30.45
C GLU A 23 -17.27 -7.62 -30.44
N GLU A 24 -18.41 -7.07 -30.07
CA GLU A 24 -18.50 -5.66 -29.68
C GLU A 24 -17.49 -5.46 -28.58
N LEU A 25 -16.43 -4.74 -28.91
CA LEU A 25 -15.55 -4.13 -27.92
C LEU A 25 -16.46 -3.22 -27.09
N THR A 26 -16.97 -3.74 -25.97
CA THR A 26 -17.63 -2.91 -24.97
C THR A 26 -16.63 -1.84 -24.61
N GLU A 27 -16.95 -0.59 -24.90
CA GLU A 27 -16.14 0.57 -24.54
C GLU A 27 -15.80 0.47 -23.06
N LEU A 28 -14.52 0.69 -22.75
CA LEU A 28 -14.08 0.80 -21.38
C LEU A 28 -14.88 1.92 -20.71
N PRO A 29 -15.42 1.72 -19.50
CA PRO A 29 -16.06 2.81 -18.78
C PRO A 29 -15.10 4.01 -18.75
N SER A 30 -15.65 5.20 -18.96
CA SER A 30 -14.84 6.40 -18.94
C SER A 30 -14.15 6.53 -17.58
N PRO A 31 -13.00 7.18 -17.50
CA PRO A 31 -12.37 7.49 -16.21
C PRO A 31 -13.31 8.18 -15.22
N GLU A 32 -14.27 8.94 -15.74
CA GLU A 32 -15.33 9.60 -14.97
C GLU A 32 -16.32 8.60 -14.35
N ALA A 33 -16.70 7.53 -15.07
CA ALA A 33 -17.61 6.50 -14.53
C ALA A 33 -16.95 5.68 -13.40
N VAL A 34 -15.66 5.37 -13.52
CA VAL A 34 -14.91 4.69 -12.45
C VAL A 34 -14.73 5.61 -11.24
N ASN A 35 -14.49 6.90 -11.47
CA ASN A 35 -14.43 7.90 -10.41
C ASN A 35 -15.78 8.10 -9.72
N GLN A 36 -16.89 8.03 -10.45
CA GLN A 36 -18.23 8.16 -9.91
C GLN A 36 -18.60 6.99 -8.98
N GLU A 37 -18.29 5.75 -9.36
CA GLU A 37 -18.49 4.58 -8.49
C GLU A 37 -17.67 4.69 -7.18
N ILE A 38 -16.44 5.19 -7.28
CA ILE A 38 -15.59 5.42 -6.10
C ILE A 38 -16.13 6.57 -5.25
N ILE A 39 -16.66 7.62 -5.87
CA ILE A 39 -17.26 8.78 -5.19
C ILE A 39 -18.55 8.35 -4.47
N ASP A 40 -19.40 7.55 -5.10
CA ASP A 40 -20.67 7.13 -4.51
C ASP A 40 -20.47 6.19 -3.30
N GLU A 41 -19.47 5.31 -3.33
CA GLU A 41 -19.09 4.51 -2.17
C GLU A 41 -18.41 5.36 -1.07
N ASP A 42 -17.77 6.45 -1.45
CA ASP A 42 -17.03 7.35 -0.57
C ASP A 42 -17.94 8.39 0.11
N GLU A 43 -19.00 8.86 -0.57
CA GLU A 43 -19.93 9.86 -0.03
C GLU A 43 -20.66 9.37 1.23
N GLY A 44 -20.94 8.06 1.34
CA GLY A 44 -21.52 7.45 2.53
C GLY A 44 -20.60 7.39 3.74
N LEU A 45 -19.28 7.56 3.55
CA LEU A 45 -18.27 7.48 4.59
C LEU A 45 -17.75 8.87 5.03
N ASP A 46 -18.12 9.94 4.33
CA ASP A 46 -17.54 11.28 4.51
C ASP A 46 -18.16 12.15 5.62
N ALA A 47 -19.14 11.64 6.34
CA ALA A 47 -19.99 12.48 7.20
C ALA A 47 -19.33 12.94 8.51
N ASP A 48 -17.97 13.03 8.64
CA ASP A 48 -17.43 13.43 9.93
C ASP A 48 -16.07 14.14 9.92
N SER A 49 -15.83 14.83 11.00
CA SER A 49 -14.78 15.80 11.37
C SER A 49 -13.31 15.38 11.17
N GLY A 50 -13.00 14.16 10.67
CA GLY A 50 -11.62 13.64 10.58
C GLY A 50 -11.01 13.29 11.93
N ARG A 51 -11.84 13.19 12.97
CA ARG A 51 -11.43 12.67 14.27
C ARG A 51 -11.40 11.16 14.22
N MET A 52 -10.42 10.59 14.91
CA MET A 52 -10.32 9.15 15.04
C MET A 52 -11.60 8.53 15.59
N LEU A 53 -12.09 7.48 14.92
CA LEU A 53 -13.04 6.57 15.52
C LEU A 53 -12.28 5.47 16.24
N ALA A 54 -12.69 5.16 17.46
CA ALA A 54 -12.25 3.94 18.12
C ALA A 54 -13.08 2.76 17.60
N PRO A 55 -12.49 1.85 16.81
CA PRO A 55 -13.22 0.71 16.29
C PRO A 55 -13.86 -0.10 17.40
N SER A 56 -15.10 -0.52 17.17
CA SER A 56 -15.86 -1.33 18.12
C SER A 56 -16.87 -2.22 17.39
N GLY A 57 -17.42 -3.21 18.09
CA GLY A 57 -18.40 -4.14 17.57
C GLY A 57 -17.83 -5.52 17.27
N THR A 58 -18.61 -6.35 16.57
CA THR A 58 -18.26 -7.75 16.31
C THR A 58 -16.94 -7.86 15.57
N GLY A 59 -16.06 -8.73 16.07
CA GLY A 59 -14.73 -8.98 15.50
C GLY A 59 -13.62 -8.07 16.05
N TRP A 60 -13.95 -6.95 16.67
CA TRP A 60 -12.99 -6.03 17.25
C TRP A 60 -12.65 -6.34 18.70
N ASN A 61 -11.36 -6.27 19.02
CA ASN A 61 -10.85 -6.21 20.39
C ASN A 61 -9.97 -4.98 20.56
N LYS A 62 -9.96 -4.41 21.77
CA LYS A 62 -9.20 -3.21 22.13
C LYS A 62 -8.35 -3.47 23.37
N TYR A 63 -7.10 -3.04 23.36
CA TYR A 63 -6.15 -3.18 24.46
C TYR A 63 -5.38 -1.85 24.63
N THR A 64 -5.41 -1.27 25.82
CA THR A 64 -4.53 -0.17 26.18
C THR A 64 -3.14 -0.74 26.49
N ILE A 65 -2.13 -0.36 25.72
CA ILE A 65 -0.75 -0.82 25.91
C ILE A 65 -0.02 0.16 26.82
N LYS A 66 -0.19 1.45 26.55
CA LYS A 66 0.27 2.59 27.35
C LYS A 66 -0.79 3.69 27.26
N GLU A 67 -0.75 4.66 28.17
CA GLU A 67 -1.56 5.86 28.02
C GLU A 67 -1.22 6.55 26.68
N GLY A 68 -2.22 6.77 25.82
CA GLY A 68 -2.03 7.27 24.46
C GLY A 68 -1.53 6.24 23.43
N VAL A 69 -1.40 4.95 23.77
CA VAL A 69 -1.08 3.89 22.81
C VAL A 69 -2.07 2.75 22.95
N THR A 70 -2.89 2.57 21.93
CA THR A 70 -3.94 1.54 21.90
C THR A 70 -3.64 0.52 20.80
N TYR A 71 -3.84 -0.75 21.12
CA TYR A 71 -3.77 -1.86 20.18
C TYR A 71 -5.18 -2.40 19.90
N TYR A 72 -5.52 -2.50 18.63
CA TYR A 72 -6.78 -3.11 18.18
C TYR A 72 -6.49 -4.35 17.36
N THR A 73 -7.38 -5.33 17.43
CA THR A 73 -7.43 -6.46 16.50
C THR A 73 -8.81 -6.60 15.92
N PHE A 74 -8.88 -6.96 14.65
CA PHE A 74 -10.13 -7.38 14.00
C PHE A 74 -9.95 -8.79 13.45
N SER A 75 -10.96 -9.63 13.68
CA SER A 75 -11.04 -10.96 13.09
C SER A 75 -12.48 -11.23 12.66
N GLY A 76 -12.67 -11.42 11.38
CA GLY A 76 -14.03 -11.65 10.84
C GLY A 76 -14.14 -11.35 9.37
N THR A 77 -15.36 -11.38 8.87
CA THR A 77 -15.70 -10.94 7.52
C THR A 77 -16.06 -9.46 7.54
N ASP A 78 -15.44 -8.70 6.66
CA ASP A 78 -15.76 -7.29 6.45
C ASP A 78 -16.49 -7.10 5.13
N ALA A 79 -17.52 -6.25 5.13
CA ALA A 79 -18.34 -6.01 3.93
C ALA A 79 -17.56 -5.32 2.80
N ILE A 80 -16.47 -4.61 3.12
CA ILE A 80 -15.64 -3.91 2.14
C ILE A 80 -14.81 -4.89 1.32
N SER A 81 -14.16 -5.85 2.00
CA SER A 81 -13.24 -6.79 1.36
C SER A 81 -13.91 -8.10 0.93
N SER A 82 -15.17 -8.31 1.29
CA SER A 82 -15.96 -9.53 1.02
C SER A 82 -15.30 -10.84 1.48
N GLY A 83 -14.22 -10.76 2.27
CA GLY A 83 -13.42 -11.89 2.73
C GLY A 83 -13.18 -11.89 4.22
N LYS A 84 -12.59 -12.99 4.71
CA LYS A 84 -12.11 -13.05 6.08
C LYS A 84 -10.84 -12.23 6.21
N GLN A 85 -10.77 -11.46 7.27
CA GLN A 85 -9.65 -10.59 7.55
C GLN A 85 -9.15 -10.77 8.98
N HIS A 86 -7.85 -10.77 9.14
CA HIS A 86 -7.17 -10.53 10.42
C HIS A 86 -6.39 -9.23 10.30
N VAL A 87 -6.78 -8.25 11.10
CA VAL A 87 -6.22 -6.91 11.06
C VAL A 87 -5.68 -6.54 12.45
N PHE A 88 -4.51 -5.92 12.47
CA PHE A 88 -3.78 -5.54 13.67
C PHE A 88 -3.41 -4.07 13.56
N VAL A 89 -3.80 -3.27 14.54
CA VAL A 89 -3.68 -1.82 14.46
C VAL A 89 -3.08 -1.27 15.75
N ILE A 90 -2.10 -0.41 15.62
CA ILE A 90 -1.60 0.48 16.68
C ILE A 90 -2.09 1.89 16.39
N ASP A 91 -2.76 2.46 17.34
CA ASP A 91 -3.16 3.84 17.41
C ASP A 91 -2.30 4.56 18.45
N VAL A 92 -1.63 5.61 18.03
CA VAL A 92 -0.80 6.46 18.87
C VAL A 92 -1.39 7.88 18.88
N ASP A 93 -1.90 8.30 20.02
CA ASP A 93 -2.21 9.71 20.26
C ASP A 93 -0.91 10.50 20.33
N LEU A 94 -0.60 11.24 19.26
CA LEU A 94 0.62 12.06 19.18
C LEU A 94 0.59 13.26 20.12
N ASN A 95 -0.53 13.56 20.81
CA ASN A 95 -0.57 14.55 21.88
C ASN A 95 -0.13 13.96 23.23
N SER A 96 -0.02 12.63 23.33
CA SER A 96 0.46 11.93 24.52
C SER A 96 1.98 12.04 24.71
N SER A 97 2.55 11.31 25.67
CA SER A 97 4.00 11.19 25.90
C SER A 97 4.71 10.29 24.89
N TYR A 98 4.01 9.76 23.87
CA TYR A 98 4.57 8.86 22.86
C TYR A 98 4.63 9.53 21.49
N THR A 99 5.57 9.06 20.67
CA THR A 99 5.73 9.48 19.28
C THR A 99 6.06 8.29 18.39
N VAL A 100 6.00 8.51 17.08
CA VAL A 100 6.43 7.54 16.08
C VAL A 100 7.67 8.07 15.37
N LYS A 101 8.67 7.20 15.21
CA LYS A 101 9.89 7.47 14.43
C LYS A 101 10.04 6.41 13.34
N MET A 102 10.62 6.80 12.23
CA MET A 102 11.16 5.85 11.26
C MET A 102 12.61 5.58 11.62
N THR A 103 13.08 4.35 11.49
CA THR A 103 14.47 3.97 11.74
C THR A 103 15.06 3.24 10.55
N TYR A 104 16.35 3.44 10.33
CA TYR A 104 17.13 2.70 9.35
C TYR A 104 18.16 1.81 10.04
N SER A 105 18.32 0.58 9.58
CA SER A 105 19.29 -0.38 10.11
C SER A 105 20.03 -1.09 8.98
N SER A 106 21.34 -0.98 8.97
CA SER A 106 22.20 -1.77 8.10
C SER A 106 23.19 -2.53 8.98
N PRO A 107 23.20 -3.87 8.95
CA PRO A 107 22.36 -4.76 8.13
C PRO A 107 20.87 -4.72 8.49
N SER A 108 20.01 -5.25 7.58
CA SER A 108 18.57 -5.35 7.75
C SER A 108 18.20 -6.22 8.98
N LEU A 109 17.11 -5.86 9.64
CA LEU A 109 16.61 -6.54 10.85
C LEU A 109 15.23 -7.17 10.58
N ALA A 110 14.94 -8.27 11.27
CA ALA A 110 13.55 -8.68 11.50
C ALA A 110 12.83 -7.62 12.34
N THR A 111 11.54 -7.46 12.16
CA THR A 111 10.75 -6.46 12.91
C THR A 111 10.83 -6.69 14.42
N SER A 112 10.84 -7.95 14.86
CA SER A 112 11.04 -8.33 16.26
C SER A 112 12.44 -7.95 16.79
N ALA A 113 13.47 -8.08 15.97
CA ALA A 113 14.81 -7.66 16.32
C ALA A 113 14.93 -6.13 16.44
N ALA A 114 14.27 -5.39 15.54
CA ALA A 114 14.15 -3.94 15.63
C ALA A 114 13.36 -3.52 16.88
N HIS A 115 12.23 -4.19 17.15
CA HIS A 115 11.43 -3.98 18.36
C HIS A 115 12.26 -4.10 19.63
N LYS A 116 13.05 -5.16 19.75
CA LYS A 116 13.95 -5.37 20.89
C LYS A 116 15.07 -4.32 20.92
N LYS A 117 15.72 -4.03 19.79
CA LYS A 117 16.83 -3.08 19.68
C LYS A 117 16.45 -1.69 20.17
N TYR A 118 15.27 -1.21 19.81
CA TYR A 118 14.80 0.14 20.15
C TYR A 118 13.95 0.18 21.42
N ASN A 119 13.74 -0.95 22.08
CA ASN A 119 12.87 -1.07 23.27
C ASN A 119 11.52 -0.35 23.05
N SER A 120 10.92 -0.54 21.89
CA SER A 120 9.73 0.17 21.44
C SER A 120 8.46 -0.43 22.04
N VAL A 121 7.41 0.38 22.15
CA VAL A 121 6.06 -0.08 22.56
C VAL A 121 5.40 -0.87 21.45
N ALA A 122 5.62 -0.46 20.21
CA ALA A 122 5.22 -1.20 19.00
C ALA A 122 6.21 -0.94 17.87
N THR A 123 6.32 -1.89 16.94
CA THR A 123 7.20 -1.79 15.78
C THR A 123 6.52 -2.44 14.58
N MET A 124 6.52 -1.75 13.43
CA MET A 124 6.03 -2.25 12.16
C MET A 124 7.13 -2.14 11.09
N ASN A 125 7.19 -3.08 10.15
CA ASN A 125 8.00 -2.89 8.95
C ASN A 125 7.58 -1.62 8.19
N ALA A 126 8.52 -0.95 7.51
CA ALA A 126 8.24 0.31 6.83
C ALA A 126 8.38 0.19 5.29
N GLY A 127 9.49 0.65 4.74
CA GLY A 127 9.62 0.89 3.30
C GLY A 127 9.94 -0.31 2.45
N TYR A 128 9.79 -0.10 1.16
CA TYR A 128 10.25 -0.99 0.09
C TYR A 128 11.78 -1.08 0.03
N GLU A 129 12.30 -1.69 -1.03
CA GLU A 129 13.75 -1.81 -1.26
C GLU A 129 14.43 -0.43 -1.37
N VAL A 130 15.62 -0.31 -0.81
CA VAL A 130 16.40 0.95 -0.74
C VAL A 130 16.51 1.63 -2.09
N ALA A 131 16.84 0.90 -3.14
CA ALA A 131 16.99 1.48 -4.47
C ALA A 131 15.67 1.95 -5.13
N SER A 132 14.52 1.80 -4.47
CA SER A 132 13.22 2.15 -5.05
C SER A 132 12.50 3.31 -4.37
N ILE A 133 13.01 3.80 -3.24
CA ILE A 133 12.37 4.83 -2.42
C ILE A 133 13.39 5.82 -1.87
N TYR A 134 12.91 7.02 -1.49
CA TYR A 134 13.70 7.97 -0.71
C TYR A 134 13.67 7.62 0.76
N ILE A 135 14.83 7.63 1.41
CA ILE A 135 14.96 7.42 2.86
C ILE A 135 15.90 8.47 3.45
N ARG A 136 15.41 9.20 4.44
CA ARG A 136 16.21 10.00 5.36
C ARG A 136 15.92 9.52 6.76
N ASP A 137 16.97 9.24 7.53
CA ASP A 137 16.89 8.76 8.89
C ASP A 137 17.76 9.66 9.76
N ASN A 138 17.19 10.29 10.76
CA ASN A 138 17.85 11.19 11.66
C ASN A 138 18.71 12.26 10.93
N GLY A 139 18.10 12.91 9.95
CA GLY A 139 18.72 13.95 9.11
C GLY A 139 19.65 13.46 8.00
N GLN A 140 20.01 12.17 7.99
CA GLN A 140 20.93 11.60 7.00
C GLN A 140 20.21 10.87 5.87
N ILE A 141 20.55 11.21 4.63
CA ILE A 141 20.04 10.51 3.46
C ILE A 141 20.65 9.10 3.42
N ARG A 142 19.79 8.07 3.44
CA ARG A 142 20.14 6.65 3.35
C ARG A 142 19.87 6.06 1.98
N SER A 143 18.89 6.59 1.29
CA SER A 143 18.55 6.27 -0.10
C SER A 143 17.99 7.52 -0.77
N ASP A 144 18.53 7.84 -1.92
CA ASP A 144 18.01 8.92 -2.77
C ASP A 144 16.92 8.38 -3.71
N LEU A 145 16.10 9.27 -4.25
CA LEU A 145 15.14 8.89 -5.30
C LEU A 145 15.93 8.33 -6.49
N PRO A 146 15.63 7.12 -6.92
CA PRO A 146 16.32 6.55 -8.06
C PRO A 146 16.06 7.41 -9.29
N ALA A 147 17.10 7.53 -10.13
CA ALA A 147 16.88 7.95 -11.50
C ALA A 147 15.82 7.03 -12.11
N LEU A 148 15.01 7.56 -13.03
CA LEU A 148 13.96 6.79 -13.67
C LEU A 148 14.52 5.49 -14.25
N THR A 149 14.28 4.39 -13.58
CA THR A 149 14.39 3.07 -14.16
C THR A 149 13.01 2.66 -14.62
N ILE A 150 12.84 2.57 -15.93
CA ILE A 150 11.72 1.83 -16.50
C ILE A 150 12.07 0.37 -16.26
N GLY A 151 11.48 -0.24 -15.25
CA GLY A 151 11.66 -1.67 -15.00
C GLY A 151 11.10 -2.51 -16.15
N ASP A 152 11.26 -3.82 -16.09
CA ASP A 152 10.78 -4.79 -17.09
C ASP A 152 9.28 -4.68 -17.42
N SER A 153 8.51 -4.01 -16.57
CA SER A 153 7.09 -3.72 -16.77
C SER A 153 6.81 -2.51 -17.68
N GLY A 154 7.84 -1.78 -18.14
CA GLY A 154 7.66 -0.53 -18.88
C GLY A 154 7.09 0.62 -18.05
N VAL A 155 6.94 0.44 -16.73
CA VAL A 155 6.36 1.41 -15.81
C VAL A 155 7.47 2.06 -15.00
N PRO A 156 7.49 3.40 -14.87
CA PRO A 156 8.46 4.11 -14.02
C PRO A 156 8.39 3.63 -12.58
N ASN A 157 9.46 3.83 -11.83
CA ASN A 157 9.43 3.56 -10.40
C ASN A 157 8.32 4.38 -9.72
N TRP A 158 7.26 3.69 -9.34
CA TRP A 158 6.02 4.25 -8.80
C TRP A 158 6.02 4.38 -7.27
N LYS A 159 7.07 3.88 -6.58
CA LYS A 159 7.11 3.74 -5.13
C LYS A 159 7.44 5.05 -4.37
N SER A 160 7.26 6.20 -5.01
CA SER A 160 7.53 7.52 -4.43
C SER A 160 6.34 8.49 -4.58
N GLU A 161 5.12 7.95 -4.51
CA GLU A 161 3.89 8.74 -4.70
C GLU A 161 3.64 9.72 -3.55
N ALA A 162 3.96 9.31 -2.32
CA ALA A 162 3.87 10.13 -1.12
C ALA A 162 4.97 9.75 -0.12
N ALA A 163 5.11 10.51 0.96
CA ALA A 163 6.06 10.23 2.01
C ALA A 163 5.51 10.48 3.41
N PHE A 164 5.94 9.65 4.36
CA PHE A 164 5.95 9.99 5.77
C PHE A 164 7.09 10.99 6.01
N ILE A 165 6.80 12.04 6.76
CA ILE A 165 7.76 13.10 7.10
C ILE A 165 7.63 13.40 8.59
N ARG A 166 8.74 13.29 9.33
CA ARG A 166 8.83 13.73 10.73
C ARG A 166 9.87 14.85 10.84
N LYS A 167 9.47 15.97 11.39
CA LYS A 167 10.36 17.12 11.65
C LYS A 167 11.05 17.00 13.01
N ALA A 168 12.09 17.83 13.23
CA ALA A 168 12.82 17.91 14.49
C ALA A 168 11.94 18.30 15.69
N ASP A 169 10.87 19.09 15.45
CA ASP A 169 9.88 19.46 16.48
C ASP A 169 8.90 18.33 16.83
N GLY A 170 9.06 17.17 16.21
CA GLY A 170 8.19 15.99 16.40
C GLY A 170 6.93 15.98 15.53
N THR A 171 6.67 17.03 14.75
CA THR A 171 5.51 17.09 13.84
C THR A 171 5.61 16.00 12.77
N ILE A 172 4.55 15.20 12.65
CA ILE A 172 4.42 14.13 11.65
C ILE A 172 3.41 14.54 10.58
N SER A 173 3.71 14.24 9.34
CA SER A 173 2.79 14.39 8.23
C SER A 173 2.96 13.28 7.19
N ILE A 174 1.89 12.98 6.47
CA ILE A 174 1.90 12.16 5.26
C ILE A 174 1.57 13.11 4.11
N LYS A 175 2.51 13.30 3.19
CA LYS A 175 2.39 14.26 2.11
C LYS A 175 2.62 13.61 0.76
N LYS A 176 1.74 13.93 -0.17
CA LYS A 176 1.90 13.65 -1.58
C LYS A 176 3.17 14.33 -2.09
N GLY A 177 3.92 13.64 -2.94
CA GLY A 177 5.06 14.23 -3.62
C GLY A 177 4.63 15.41 -4.50
N ALA A 178 5.52 16.39 -4.67
CA ALA A 178 5.24 17.58 -5.50
C ALA A 178 4.95 17.23 -6.96
N ALA A 179 5.49 16.09 -7.42
CA ALA A 179 5.19 15.52 -8.72
C ALA A 179 4.78 14.06 -8.52
N LEU A 180 3.51 13.77 -8.81
CA LEU A 180 3.01 12.41 -8.77
C LEU A 180 3.63 11.60 -9.90
N ILE A 181 4.55 10.73 -9.54
CA ILE A 181 4.97 9.66 -10.41
C ILE A 181 3.93 8.55 -10.21
N ARG A 182 2.88 8.60 -11.02
CA ARG A 182 1.86 7.56 -11.04
C ARG A 182 2.14 6.57 -12.16
N PRO A 183 1.79 5.31 -11.99
CA PRO A 183 1.98 4.29 -13.03
C PRO A 183 1.30 4.63 -14.37
N TYR A 184 0.28 5.47 -14.36
CA TYR A 184 -0.53 5.79 -15.55
C TYR A 184 -0.40 7.23 -16.04
N ALA A 185 0.13 8.09 -15.22
CA ALA A 185 0.33 9.50 -15.54
C ALA A 185 1.82 9.82 -15.39
N VAL A 186 2.61 9.27 -16.31
CA VAL A 186 4.03 9.64 -16.41
C VAL A 186 4.06 11.11 -16.85
N PRO A 187 4.56 12.03 -16.03
CA PRO A 187 4.71 13.41 -16.46
C PRO A 187 5.54 13.47 -17.73
N ALA A 188 5.19 14.35 -18.66
CA ALA A 188 5.91 14.54 -19.91
C ALA A 188 7.42 14.84 -19.66
N ASN A 189 7.76 15.31 -18.46
CA ASN A 189 9.13 15.53 -18.03
C ASN A 189 9.38 14.92 -16.64
N ILE A 190 9.45 13.59 -16.59
CA ILE A 190 9.61 12.82 -15.35
C ILE A 190 10.93 13.13 -14.63
N ASN A 191 12.01 13.41 -15.35
CA ASN A 191 13.28 13.76 -14.72
C ASN A 191 13.18 15.06 -13.93
N ASN A 192 12.44 16.05 -14.45
CA ASN A 192 12.16 17.28 -13.71
C ASN A 192 11.26 17.01 -12.49
N ALA A 193 10.29 16.12 -12.62
CA ALA A 193 9.43 15.72 -11.52
C ALA A 193 10.23 15.05 -10.38
N ILE A 194 11.12 14.13 -10.71
CA ILE A 194 12.02 13.48 -9.74
C ILE A 194 12.99 14.51 -9.12
N SER A 195 13.57 15.38 -9.93
CA SER A 195 14.47 16.42 -9.44
C SER A 195 13.75 17.40 -8.49
N THR A 196 12.53 17.80 -8.84
CA THR A 196 11.70 18.66 -7.99
C THR A 196 11.37 17.99 -6.66
N LEU A 197 11.00 16.72 -6.69
CA LEU A 197 10.69 15.96 -5.47
C LEU A 197 11.94 15.76 -4.59
N ARG A 198 13.07 15.42 -5.21
CA ARG A 198 14.37 15.32 -4.52
C ARG A 198 14.71 16.64 -3.82
N THR A 199 14.66 17.75 -4.55
CA THR A 199 14.93 19.08 -4.00
C THR A 199 13.96 19.43 -2.85
N ALA A 200 12.68 19.07 -2.96
CA ALA A 200 11.71 19.27 -1.90
C ALA A 200 12.05 18.47 -0.62
N TYR A 201 12.54 17.23 -0.78
CA TYR A 201 12.97 16.43 0.36
C TYR A 201 14.30 16.89 0.95
N GLU A 202 15.24 17.38 0.14
CA GLU A 202 16.53 17.91 0.60
C GLU A 202 16.39 19.22 1.36
N ASN A 203 15.51 20.10 0.90
CA ASN A 203 15.29 21.44 1.47
C ASN A 203 14.41 21.45 2.72
N THR A 204 13.93 20.31 3.20
CA THR A 204 13.14 20.25 4.42
C THR A 204 14.03 20.07 5.65
N THR A 205 13.60 20.63 6.77
CA THR A 205 14.19 20.40 8.11
C THR A 205 13.75 19.09 8.75
N ALA A 206 13.16 18.17 7.96
CA ALA A 206 12.71 16.89 8.46
C ALA A 206 13.88 16.01 8.87
N GLU A 207 13.75 15.35 10.01
CA GLU A 207 14.71 14.33 10.46
C GLU A 207 14.47 12.99 9.75
N ASP A 208 13.20 12.56 9.67
CA ASP A 208 12.87 11.30 9.03
C ASP A 208 11.97 11.56 7.82
N ILE A 209 12.30 10.93 6.70
CA ILE A 209 11.48 10.88 5.50
C ILE A 209 11.56 9.46 4.95
N ILE A 210 10.40 8.88 4.63
CA ILE A 210 10.34 7.66 3.85
C ILE A 210 9.23 7.75 2.82
N SER A 211 9.62 7.65 1.54
CA SER A 211 8.63 7.63 0.46
C SER A 211 8.04 6.24 0.27
N SER A 212 6.83 6.19 -0.26
CA SER A 212 6.11 4.95 -0.52
C SER A 212 4.96 5.17 -1.51
N ALA A 213 4.25 4.09 -1.83
CA ALA A 213 3.04 4.05 -2.64
C ALA A 213 2.22 2.77 -2.41
N PRO A 214 0.93 2.78 -2.78
CA PRO A 214 0.15 3.94 -3.22
C PRO A 214 -0.23 4.85 -2.05
N LEU A 215 -0.52 6.11 -2.36
CA LEU A 215 -1.21 7.03 -1.46
C LEU A 215 -2.67 6.55 -1.36
N LEU A 216 -3.07 6.07 -0.18
CA LEU A 216 -4.38 5.47 0.04
C LEU A 216 -5.48 6.51 0.27
N ILE A 217 -5.17 7.52 1.05
CA ILE A 217 -6.11 8.58 1.44
C ILE A 217 -5.38 9.93 1.40
N GLU A 218 -5.99 10.90 0.72
CA GLU A 218 -5.55 12.29 0.68
C GLU A 218 -6.74 13.20 1.02
N ASN A 219 -6.58 14.07 2.02
CA ASN A 219 -7.61 15.02 2.45
C ASN A 219 -8.98 14.35 2.71
N LYS A 220 -8.98 13.18 3.38
CA LYS A 220 -10.14 12.34 3.71
C LYS A 220 -10.77 11.62 2.52
N LYS A 221 -10.23 11.74 1.32
CA LYS A 221 -10.71 11.07 0.10
C LYS A 221 -9.85 9.87 -0.22
N SER A 222 -10.45 8.76 -0.66
CA SER A 222 -9.70 7.61 -1.17
C SER A 222 -9.10 7.92 -2.52
N THR A 223 -7.82 7.57 -2.73
CA THR A 223 -7.10 7.80 -3.98
C THR A 223 -6.70 6.54 -4.76
N PRO A 224 -7.00 5.31 -4.32
CA PRO A 224 -6.53 4.11 -5.02
C PRO A 224 -7.06 4.01 -6.46
N GLY A 225 -8.23 4.59 -6.76
CA GLY A 225 -8.75 4.67 -8.11
C GLY A 225 -7.91 5.54 -9.05
N GLU A 226 -7.11 6.47 -8.50
CA GLU A 226 -6.18 7.27 -9.28
C GLU A 226 -4.88 6.54 -9.58
N THR A 227 -4.52 5.54 -8.77
CA THR A 227 -3.30 4.74 -8.91
C THR A 227 -3.56 3.37 -9.49
N PHE A 228 -4.79 2.84 -9.34
CA PHE A 228 -5.22 1.55 -9.87
C PHE A 228 -6.51 1.72 -10.69
N VAL A 229 -6.38 1.99 -11.96
CA VAL A 229 -7.50 2.42 -12.83
C VAL A 229 -8.13 1.29 -13.64
N ASN A 230 -7.50 0.14 -13.82
CA ASN A 230 -7.99 -0.81 -14.80
C ASN A 230 -8.29 -2.19 -14.23
N THR A 231 -9.55 -2.41 -13.85
CA THR A 231 -10.07 -3.70 -13.36
C THR A 231 -10.18 -4.80 -14.46
N LYS A 232 -10.01 -4.45 -15.74
CA LYS A 232 -10.06 -5.40 -16.87
C LYS A 232 -8.72 -6.06 -17.17
N ILE A 233 -7.63 -5.59 -16.56
CA ILE A 233 -6.32 -6.22 -16.73
C ILE A 233 -6.28 -7.54 -15.95
N LYS A 234 -5.91 -8.62 -16.62
CA LYS A 234 -5.64 -9.89 -15.92
C LYS A 234 -4.39 -9.76 -15.06
N LEU A 235 -4.58 -9.71 -13.76
CA LEU A 235 -3.50 -9.44 -12.80
C LEU A 235 -2.52 -10.60 -12.67
N ASP A 236 -2.97 -11.83 -12.86
CA ASP A 236 -2.16 -13.04 -12.65
C ASP A 236 -0.98 -13.19 -13.61
N GLY A 237 -1.08 -12.61 -14.80
CA GLY A 237 -0.01 -12.62 -15.81
C GLY A 237 1.03 -11.51 -15.65
N LEU A 238 0.84 -10.60 -14.70
CA LEU A 238 1.72 -9.45 -14.52
C LEU A 238 2.88 -9.77 -13.58
N ASN A 239 4.04 -9.13 -13.83
CA ASN A 239 5.17 -9.17 -12.91
C ASN A 239 4.76 -8.64 -11.51
N GLY A 240 5.34 -9.19 -10.44
CA GLY A 240 5.11 -8.78 -9.05
C GLY A 240 5.36 -7.30 -8.77
N GLU A 241 6.25 -6.67 -9.54
CA GLU A 241 6.56 -5.24 -9.46
C GLU A 241 5.60 -4.37 -10.29
N ASN A 242 4.68 -4.98 -11.06
CA ASN A 242 3.69 -4.21 -11.79
C ASN A 242 2.70 -3.56 -10.79
N PRO A 243 2.50 -2.23 -10.83
CA PRO A 243 1.65 -1.53 -9.88
C PRO A 243 0.18 -1.96 -9.91
N HIS A 244 -0.35 -2.34 -11.06
CA HIS A 244 -1.72 -2.88 -11.17
C HIS A 244 -1.86 -4.16 -10.36
N ARG A 245 -0.92 -5.10 -10.54
CA ARG A 245 -0.90 -6.35 -9.78
C ARG A 245 -0.70 -6.09 -8.30
N HIS A 246 0.26 -5.24 -7.96
CA HIS A 246 0.56 -4.91 -6.58
C HIS A 246 -0.64 -4.31 -5.83
N GLN A 247 -1.39 -3.41 -6.46
CA GLN A 247 -2.50 -2.71 -5.83
C GLN A 247 -3.81 -3.50 -5.92
N GLY A 248 -4.03 -4.23 -7.01
CA GLY A 248 -5.30 -4.89 -7.30
C GLY A 248 -5.46 -6.30 -6.72
N LEU A 249 -4.39 -6.93 -6.26
CA LEU A 249 -4.51 -8.23 -5.59
C LEU A 249 -4.76 -8.08 -4.09
N GLN A 250 -5.61 -8.95 -3.55
CA GLN A 250 -5.71 -9.15 -2.10
C GLN A 250 -4.39 -9.73 -1.60
N GLN A 251 -3.74 -8.99 -0.71
CA GLN A 251 -2.40 -9.29 -0.22
C GLN A 251 -2.32 -8.91 1.26
N PRO A 252 -1.37 -9.46 2.02
CA PRO A 252 -0.96 -8.87 3.29
C PRO A 252 -0.55 -7.43 3.06
N ARG A 253 -0.98 -6.53 3.91
CA ARG A 253 -0.70 -5.09 3.79
C ARG A 253 -0.09 -4.54 5.07
N SER A 254 0.78 -3.56 4.90
CA SER A 254 1.20 -2.65 5.94
C SER A 254 0.92 -1.24 5.46
N ALA A 255 0.36 -0.41 6.33
CA ALA A 255 0.11 0.99 6.02
C ALA A 255 0.21 1.87 7.26
N ILE A 256 0.34 3.16 7.02
CA ILE A 256 0.27 4.21 8.03
C ILE A 256 -0.84 5.18 7.69
N ALA A 257 -1.43 5.78 8.73
CA ALA A 257 -2.41 6.84 8.55
C ALA A 257 -2.30 7.91 9.63
N LEU A 258 -2.80 9.10 9.34
CA LEU A 258 -2.79 10.24 10.24
C LEU A 258 -4.20 10.86 10.25
N THR A 259 -4.76 11.05 11.45
CA THR A 259 -6.06 11.70 11.64
C THR A 259 -5.92 13.20 11.88
N ALA A 260 -7.01 13.95 11.74
CA ALA A 260 -7.01 15.40 11.94
C ALA A 260 -6.82 15.81 13.42
N ASP A 261 -7.16 14.94 14.35
CA ASP A 261 -6.96 15.09 15.80
C ASP A 261 -5.62 14.51 16.29
N ASN A 262 -4.67 14.29 15.36
CA ASN A 262 -3.29 13.96 15.63
C ASN A 262 -3.07 12.54 16.20
N HIS A 263 -3.87 11.57 15.75
CA HIS A 263 -3.59 10.16 15.98
C HIS A 263 -2.82 9.56 14.79
N PHE A 264 -1.78 8.80 15.10
CA PHE A 264 -1.00 8.06 14.11
C PHE A 264 -1.35 6.58 14.17
N ILE A 265 -1.79 6.05 13.04
CA ILE A 265 -2.22 4.67 12.88
C ILE A 265 -1.15 3.86 12.16
N MET A 266 -0.74 2.73 12.72
CA MET A 266 0.00 1.68 12.02
C MET A 266 -0.92 0.48 11.87
N ILE A 267 -1.12 0.00 10.66
CA ILE A 267 -2.02 -1.13 10.36
C ILE A 267 -1.28 -2.22 9.60
N VAL A 268 -1.47 -3.45 10.04
CA VAL A 268 -1.07 -4.67 9.32
C VAL A 268 -2.31 -5.52 9.08
N VAL A 269 -2.50 -5.92 7.85
CA VAL A 269 -3.51 -6.89 7.42
C VAL A 269 -2.78 -8.17 7.05
N ASP A 270 -3.12 -9.29 7.68
CA ASP A 270 -2.67 -10.60 7.25
C ASP A 270 -3.31 -10.98 5.90
N GLY A 271 -2.72 -11.90 5.18
CA GLY A 271 -3.27 -12.39 3.92
C GLY A 271 -2.51 -13.61 3.41
N ARG A 272 -2.89 -14.07 2.19
CA ARG A 272 -2.36 -15.29 1.58
C ARG A 272 -2.58 -16.54 2.45
N ASN A 273 -3.57 -16.50 3.31
CA ASN A 273 -3.97 -17.61 4.18
C ASN A 273 -5.47 -17.87 3.99
N PRO A 274 -5.85 -18.59 2.92
CA PRO A 274 -7.25 -18.82 2.55
C PRO A 274 -8.08 -19.38 3.69
N GLY A 275 -9.26 -18.82 3.93
CA GLY A 275 -10.17 -19.22 5.00
C GLY A 275 -9.81 -18.69 6.39
N VAL A 276 -8.65 -18.03 6.55
CA VAL A 276 -8.22 -17.37 7.78
C VAL A 276 -8.11 -15.87 7.57
N SER A 277 -7.29 -15.44 6.59
CA SER A 277 -7.19 -14.04 6.19
C SER A 277 -6.80 -13.97 4.71
N ASP A 278 -7.68 -13.39 3.90
CA ASP A 278 -7.48 -13.30 2.47
C ASP A 278 -6.52 -12.16 2.09
N GLY A 279 -6.47 -11.12 2.93
CA GLY A 279 -5.77 -9.88 2.68
C GLY A 279 -6.65 -8.85 1.98
N MET A 280 -6.09 -7.69 1.67
CA MET A 280 -6.83 -6.59 1.05
C MET A 280 -6.12 -6.07 -0.20
N THR A 281 -6.89 -5.62 -1.19
CA THR A 281 -6.43 -4.73 -2.24
C THR A 281 -6.09 -3.36 -1.64
N ALA A 282 -5.40 -2.50 -2.38
CA ALA A 282 -5.13 -1.13 -1.92
C ALA A 282 -6.44 -0.34 -1.69
N ARG A 283 -7.43 -0.52 -2.58
CA ARG A 283 -8.76 0.12 -2.46
C ARG A 283 -9.49 -0.34 -1.21
N GLU A 284 -9.59 -1.66 -0.99
CA GLU A 284 -10.25 -2.21 0.21
C GLU A 284 -9.60 -1.70 1.50
N LEU A 285 -8.26 -1.61 1.54
CA LEU A 285 -7.54 -1.08 2.68
C LEU A 285 -7.86 0.41 2.92
N ALA A 286 -7.93 1.22 1.86
CA ALA A 286 -8.30 2.63 1.98
C ALA A 286 -9.72 2.79 2.54
N LEU A 287 -10.69 2.05 2.00
CA LEU A 287 -12.08 2.07 2.46
C LEU A 287 -12.20 1.53 3.89
N PHE A 288 -11.45 0.49 4.24
CA PHE A 288 -11.41 -0.05 5.60
C PHE A 288 -10.90 1.00 6.60
N LEU A 289 -9.82 1.71 6.25
CA LEU A 289 -9.28 2.79 7.07
C LEU A 289 -10.29 3.94 7.22
N LYS A 290 -10.96 4.34 6.16
CA LYS A 290 -12.00 5.39 6.21
C LYS A 290 -13.16 4.99 7.12
N LYS A 291 -13.68 3.77 6.98
CA LYS A 291 -14.79 3.27 7.78
C LYS A 291 -14.46 3.25 9.27
N TRP A 292 -13.30 2.75 9.64
CA TRP A 292 -12.99 2.41 11.03
C TRP A 292 -12.14 3.45 11.76
N PHE A 293 -11.35 4.26 11.06
CA PHE A 293 -10.40 5.19 11.67
C PHE A 293 -10.55 6.64 11.19
N LYS A 294 -11.25 6.87 10.08
CA LYS A 294 -11.49 8.19 9.47
C LYS A 294 -10.24 9.06 9.35
N PRO A 295 -9.12 8.58 8.79
CA PRO A 295 -7.91 9.36 8.72
C PRO A 295 -8.02 10.51 7.71
N GLN A 296 -7.23 11.56 7.93
CA GLN A 296 -7.04 12.63 6.97
C GLN A 296 -6.14 12.21 5.81
N SER A 297 -5.13 11.40 6.10
CA SER A 297 -4.21 10.86 5.10
C SER A 297 -3.76 9.45 5.47
N ALA A 298 -3.49 8.62 4.46
CA ALA A 298 -2.96 7.28 4.64
C ALA A 298 -2.05 6.88 3.48
N LEU A 299 -1.01 6.10 3.79
CA LEU A 299 0.02 5.68 2.85
C LEU A 299 0.30 4.19 3.03
N ASN A 300 0.22 3.44 1.93
CA ASN A 300 0.63 2.04 1.91
C ASN A 300 2.15 1.94 2.06
N MET A 301 2.58 0.95 2.80
CA MET A 301 3.98 0.61 3.01
C MET A 301 4.33 -0.74 2.37
N ASP A 302 5.54 -1.23 2.56
CA ASP A 302 5.90 -2.55 2.03
C ASP A 302 5.05 -3.65 2.67
N GLY A 303 4.30 -4.34 1.82
CA GLY A 303 3.34 -5.36 2.20
C GLY A 303 3.82 -6.79 1.94
N GLY A 304 2.86 -7.69 1.72
CA GLY A 304 3.15 -9.09 1.38
C GLY A 304 3.96 -9.79 2.48
N GLY A 305 5.04 -10.46 2.10
CA GLY A 305 5.90 -11.17 3.04
C GLY A 305 6.64 -10.29 4.06
N SER A 306 6.61 -8.97 3.90
CA SER A 306 7.23 -8.01 4.84
C SER A 306 6.27 -7.60 5.96
N SER A 307 4.97 -7.77 5.79
CA SER A 307 3.94 -7.33 6.75
C SER A 307 4.14 -7.97 8.11
N THR A 308 4.67 -7.19 9.05
CA THR A 308 4.96 -7.65 10.42
C THR A 308 4.73 -6.52 11.42
N LEU A 309 4.00 -6.84 12.49
CA LEU A 309 3.75 -5.96 13.63
C LEU A 309 4.18 -6.63 14.94
N CYS A 310 4.95 -5.93 15.73
CA CYS A 310 5.28 -6.29 17.10
C CYS A 310 4.63 -5.32 18.08
N VAL A 311 4.11 -5.85 19.18
CA VAL A 311 3.48 -5.07 20.26
C VAL A 311 3.98 -5.58 21.62
N ALA A 312 4.53 -4.72 22.43
CA ALA A 312 5.09 -5.07 23.72
C ALA A 312 4.10 -5.84 24.62
N GLY A 313 4.49 -7.03 25.06
CA GLY A 313 3.67 -7.89 25.91
C GLY A 313 2.46 -8.52 25.22
N LYS A 314 2.42 -8.54 23.88
CA LYS A 314 1.36 -9.18 23.08
C LYS A 314 1.94 -10.18 22.08
N GLY A 315 1.08 -11.05 21.55
CA GLY A 315 1.43 -12.02 20.52
C GLY A 315 2.41 -13.08 21.00
N ASN A 316 3.42 -13.37 20.20
CA ASN A 316 4.44 -14.38 20.52
C ASN A 316 5.28 -13.95 21.72
N SER A 317 5.44 -14.82 22.71
CA SER A 317 6.10 -14.49 23.99
C SER A 317 7.60 -14.15 23.88
N GLN A 318 8.26 -14.54 22.78
CA GLN A 318 9.70 -14.29 22.57
C GLN A 318 9.94 -13.09 21.64
N THR A 319 9.04 -12.87 20.68
CA THR A 319 9.23 -11.89 19.59
C THR A 319 8.28 -10.70 19.67
N ASN A 320 7.20 -10.81 20.45
CA ASN A 320 6.07 -9.87 20.48
C ASN A 320 5.39 -9.67 19.11
N VAL A 321 5.62 -10.54 18.14
CA VAL A 321 4.91 -10.52 16.85
C VAL A 321 3.46 -10.90 17.08
N VAL A 322 2.53 -10.06 16.61
CA VAL A 322 1.09 -10.21 16.86
C VAL A 322 0.32 -10.70 15.64
N ASN A 323 0.86 -10.57 14.45
CA ASN A 323 0.27 -11.04 13.20
C ASN A 323 0.91 -12.34 12.70
N SER A 324 0.49 -12.84 11.54
CA SER A 324 1.03 -14.05 10.91
C SER A 324 1.85 -13.68 9.67
N PRO A 325 3.16 -13.41 9.78
CA PRO A 325 3.99 -13.13 8.63
C PRO A 325 3.93 -14.25 7.60
N CYS A 326 3.69 -13.92 6.35
CA CYS A 326 3.49 -14.90 5.27
C CYS A 326 4.75 -15.19 4.44
N ASN A 327 5.92 -14.78 4.91
CA ASN A 327 7.18 -15.15 4.29
C ASN A 327 7.52 -16.62 4.58
N ASP A 328 8.57 -17.15 3.97
CA ASP A 328 8.96 -18.57 4.03
C ASP A 328 8.72 -19.20 5.41
N ASN A 329 7.77 -20.12 5.49
CA ASN A 329 7.37 -20.84 6.72
C ASN A 329 6.96 -19.94 7.90
N GLY A 330 6.40 -18.76 7.67
CA GLY A 330 5.98 -17.83 8.72
C GLY A 330 7.13 -17.02 9.32
N ALA A 331 8.31 -17.04 8.70
CA ALA A 331 9.45 -16.23 9.16
C ALA A 331 9.23 -14.74 8.83
N GLU A 332 9.74 -13.87 9.70
CA GLU A 332 9.79 -12.45 9.42
C GLU A 332 10.81 -12.14 8.32
N ARG A 333 10.40 -11.35 7.31
CA ARG A 333 11.35 -10.82 6.33
C ARG A 333 12.15 -9.67 6.95
N LYS A 334 13.46 -9.75 6.89
CA LYS A 334 14.34 -8.68 7.35
C LYS A 334 14.19 -7.45 6.45
N ARG A 335 14.05 -6.27 7.07
CA ARG A 335 13.91 -4.98 6.39
C ARG A 335 14.95 -3.97 6.92
N LEU A 336 15.27 -2.99 6.10
CA LEU A 336 16.20 -1.91 6.48
C LEU A 336 15.51 -0.82 7.30
N THR A 337 14.19 -0.68 7.13
CA THR A 337 13.41 0.39 7.75
C THR A 337 12.24 -0.15 8.57
N HIS A 338 11.99 0.49 9.70
CA HIS A 338 10.87 0.19 10.59
C HIS A 338 10.26 1.46 11.15
N PHE A 339 8.96 1.46 11.41
CA PHE A 339 8.31 2.42 12.30
C PHE A 339 8.34 1.89 13.73
N ILE A 340 8.71 2.74 14.66
CA ILE A 340 8.76 2.42 16.08
C ILE A 340 7.95 3.42 16.90
N VAL A 341 7.23 2.94 17.90
CA VAL A 341 6.54 3.75 18.91
C VAL A 341 7.42 3.84 20.13
N VAL A 342 7.84 5.02 20.51
CA VAL A 342 8.76 5.28 21.61
C VAL A 342 8.30 6.50 22.44
N PRO A 343 8.74 6.66 23.68
CA PRO A 343 8.57 7.93 24.42
C PRO A 343 9.19 9.11 23.64
N LYS A 344 8.60 10.29 23.83
CA LYS A 344 9.13 11.57 23.28
C LYS A 344 10.45 11.93 23.87
#